data_67b4785f14e72137198d02a09b607bf7
#
_entry.id   67b4785f14e72137198d02a09b607bf7
#
_cell.length_a   1.000
_cell.length_b   1.000
_cell.length_c   1.000
_cell.angle_alpha   90.00
_cell.angle_beta   90.00
_cell.angle_gamma   90.00
#
_symmetry.space_group_name_H-M   'P 1'
#
loop_
_entity.id
_entity.type
_entity.pdbx_description
1 polymer ?
#
loop_
_entity_poly.entity_id
_entity_poly.type
_entity_poly.pdbx_seq_one_letter_code
_entity_poly.pdbx_strand_id
1 'polypeptide(L)'
;WRYRARILSTSDWTSIPRTAGLVSGIRSGSGVVAGEVHDCTDTRIEFAQVATNPEPEVFAYFNDNPDNPLPVASRTEGTSLLGLYAALDIPEGPVDVAALGRVDGEMVSLGWYRAHVFSGAVTSISLRGLRPQQTTP
;
A
#
# COMPACT_ATOMS: atom_id res chain seq x y z
N TRP A 1 -15.24 2.04 -18.31
CA TRP A 1 -14.19 2.20 -17.29
C TRP A 1 -14.86 2.59 -15.98
N ARG A 2 -14.84 1.70 -14.97
CA ARG A 2 -15.36 2.00 -13.64
C ARG A 2 -14.17 2.23 -12.73
N TYR A 3 -13.75 3.48 -12.57
CA TYR A 3 -12.81 3.88 -11.53
C TYR A 3 -13.58 4.10 -10.23
N ARG A 4 -13.18 3.40 -9.18
CA ARG A 4 -13.61 3.74 -7.82
C ARG A 4 -12.61 4.75 -7.28
N ALA A 5 -12.98 6.02 -7.23
CA ALA A 5 -12.22 7.01 -6.49
C ALA A 5 -12.43 6.77 -5.00
N ARG A 6 -11.34 6.63 -4.25
CA ARG A 6 -11.37 6.62 -2.78
C ARG A 6 -11.05 8.03 -2.31
N ILE A 7 -11.95 8.59 -1.52
CA ILE A 7 -11.78 9.91 -0.93
C ILE A 7 -11.46 9.71 0.54
N LEU A 8 -10.39 10.36 1.01
CA LEU A 8 -10.04 10.43 2.42
C LEU A 8 -10.47 11.79 2.96
N SER A 9 -11.13 11.77 4.10
CA SER A 9 -11.47 13.00 4.83
C SER A 9 -10.30 13.46 5.70
N THR A 10 -10.38 14.69 6.20
CA THR A 10 -9.39 15.20 7.16
C THR A 10 -9.38 14.39 8.45
N SER A 11 -10.53 13.81 8.84
CA SER A 11 -10.62 12.92 9.98
C SER A 11 -9.91 11.58 9.72
N ASP A 12 -9.97 11.05 8.49
CA ASP A 12 -9.26 9.81 8.10
C ASP A 12 -7.75 9.99 8.18
N TRP A 13 -7.24 11.17 7.79
CA TRP A 13 -5.83 11.51 7.92
C TRP A 13 -5.29 11.37 9.35
N THR A 14 -6.15 11.59 10.33
CA THR A 14 -5.80 11.46 11.75
C THR A 14 -6.10 10.07 12.29
N SER A 15 -7.24 9.49 11.93
CA SER A 15 -7.72 8.23 12.52
C SER A 15 -7.03 6.99 11.93
N ILE A 16 -6.79 6.95 10.62
CA ILE A 16 -6.18 5.79 9.95
C ILE A 16 -4.77 5.49 10.50
N PRO A 17 -3.84 6.45 10.60
CA PRO A 17 -2.53 6.19 11.19
C PRO A 17 -2.60 5.66 12.63
N ARG A 18 -3.48 6.21 13.45
CA ARG A 18 -3.66 5.75 14.84
C ARG A 18 -4.17 4.32 14.91
N THR A 19 -5.15 3.97 14.09
CA THR A 19 -5.69 2.61 14.00
C THR A 19 -4.63 1.62 13.50
N ALA A 20 -3.71 2.06 12.66
CA ALA A 20 -2.57 1.29 12.19
C ALA A 20 -1.44 1.13 13.24
N GLY A 21 -1.53 1.80 14.38
CA GLY A 21 -0.51 1.77 15.44
C GLY A 21 0.45 2.97 15.44
N LEU A 22 0.31 3.91 14.52
CA LEU A 22 1.10 5.14 14.47
C LEU A 22 0.42 6.23 15.34
N VAL A 23 0.63 6.15 16.64
CA VAL A 23 -0.07 7.00 17.64
C VAL A 23 0.21 8.48 17.45
N SER A 24 1.43 8.85 17.06
CA SER A 24 1.86 10.23 16.83
C SER A 24 1.32 10.83 15.52
N GLY A 25 0.72 10.00 14.64
CA GLY A 25 0.27 10.43 13.32
C GLY A 25 1.42 10.67 12.34
N ILE A 26 1.07 11.20 11.16
CA ILE A 26 2.05 11.52 10.12
C ILE A 26 2.79 12.79 10.49
N ARG A 27 4.12 12.74 10.51
CA ARG A 27 4.99 13.87 10.83
C ARG A 27 4.95 14.93 9.72
N SER A 28 5.23 16.18 10.11
CA SER A 28 5.51 17.24 9.13
C SER A 28 6.74 16.84 8.29
N GLY A 29 6.69 17.05 6.99
CA GLY A 29 7.73 16.62 6.06
C GLY A 29 7.63 15.16 5.64
N SER A 30 6.56 14.46 6.03
CA SER A 30 6.27 13.08 5.63
C SER A 30 4.91 12.95 4.96
N GLY A 31 4.74 11.85 4.24
CA GLY A 31 3.49 11.50 3.57
C GLY A 31 3.20 10.01 3.64
N VAL A 32 2.27 9.58 2.83
CA VAL A 32 1.77 8.21 2.78
C VAL A 32 1.85 7.67 1.36
N VAL A 33 2.23 6.40 1.22
CA VAL A 33 2.01 5.62 0.00
C VAL A 33 0.97 4.57 0.30
N ALA A 34 -0.08 4.50 -0.50
CA ALA A 34 -1.16 3.54 -0.31
C ALA A 34 -1.69 3.04 -1.65
N GLY A 35 -2.29 1.86 -1.66
CA GLY A 35 -2.89 1.32 -2.86
C GLY A 35 -3.36 -0.11 -2.72
N GLU A 36 -3.48 -0.76 -3.85
CA GLU A 36 -3.93 -2.15 -3.97
C GLU A 36 -2.84 -3.00 -4.62
N VAL A 37 -2.81 -4.28 -4.25
CA VAL A 37 -1.94 -5.28 -4.87
C VAL A 37 -2.78 -6.26 -5.65
N HIS A 38 -2.48 -6.38 -6.94
CA HIS A 38 -3.15 -7.26 -7.90
C HIS A 38 -2.13 -8.12 -8.64
N ASP A 39 -2.58 -9.23 -9.20
CA ASP A 39 -1.83 -9.93 -10.24
C ASP A 39 -2.01 -9.25 -11.61
N CYS A 40 -1.40 -9.81 -12.64
CA CYS A 40 -1.51 -9.30 -14.02
C CYS A 40 -2.91 -9.51 -14.64
N THR A 41 -3.78 -10.29 -14.01
CA THR A 41 -5.19 -10.48 -14.42
C THR A 41 -6.16 -9.54 -13.69
N ASP A 42 -5.62 -8.59 -12.91
CA ASP A 42 -6.38 -7.64 -12.08
C ASP A 42 -7.13 -8.29 -10.90
N THR A 43 -6.66 -9.47 -10.47
CA THR A 43 -7.15 -10.13 -9.26
C THR A 43 -6.38 -9.65 -8.04
N ARG A 44 -7.09 -9.26 -6.99
CA ARG A 44 -6.47 -8.84 -5.71
C ARG A 44 -5.77 -10.01 -5.06
N ILE A 45 -4.58 -9.76 -4.55
CA ILE A 45 -3.74 -10.79 -3.93
C ILE A 45 -3.82 -10.65 -2.41
N GLU A 46 -4.24 -11.72 -1.76
CA GLU A 46 -4.16 -11.88 -0.32
C GLU A 46 -2.74 -12.31 0.10
N PHE A 47 -2.31 -11.89 1.29
CA PHE A 47 -0.97 -12.13 1.84
C PHE A 47 0.18 -11.59 0.98
N ALA A 48 -0.09 -10.60 0.13
CA ALA A 48 0.98 -9.88 -0.54
C ALA A 48 1.72 -9.00 0.47
N GLN A 49 3.04 -9.04 0.42
CA GLN A 49 3.89 -8.19 1.22
C GLN A 49 4.42 -7.04 0.37
N VAL A 50 4.30 -5.83 0.90
CA VAL A 50 4.76 -4.61 0.26
C VAL A 50 6.01 -4.11 0.99
N ALA A 51 6.97 -3.62 0.23
CA ALA A 51 8.17 -2.97 0.74
C ALA A 51 8.33 -1.59 0.08
N THR A 52 8.90 -0.66 0.82
CA THR A 52 9.28 0.65 0.28
C THR A 52 10.72 0.98 0.65
N ASN A 53 11.35 1.83 -0.17
CA ASN A 53 12.63 2.42 0.13
C ASN A 53 12.56 3.94 -0.20
N PRO A 54 12.65 4.83 0.80
CA PRO A 54 12.88 4.55 2.23
C PRO A 54 11.72 3.80 2.90
N GLU A 55 12.04 3.13 4.02
CA GLU A 55 11.05 2.41 4.82
C GLU A 55 10.07 3.39 5.50
N PRO A 56 8.79 3.01 5.66
CA PRO A 56 7.82 3.78 6.42
C PRO A 56 8.02 3.56 7.92
N GLU A 57 7.47 4.43 8.74
CA GLU A 57 7.39 4.18 10.17
C GLU A 57 6.48 2.97 10.49
N VAL A 58 5.37 2.83 9.76
CA VAL A 58 4.42 1.72 9.89
C VAL A 58 3.94 1.27 8.52
N PHE A 59 3.97 -0.05 8.28
CA PHE A 59 3.14 -0.67 7.24
C PHE A 59 1.79 -1.06 7.82
N ALA A 60 0.71 -0.69 7.14
CA ALA A 60 -0.65 -1.07 7.49
C ALA A 60 -1.26 -1.94 6.40
N TYR A 61 -1.79 -3.08 6.82
CA TYR A 61 -2.68 -3.91 6.01
C TYR A 61 -4.10 -3.82 6.56
N PHE A 62 -5.09 -3.98 5.71
CA PHE A 62 -6.48 -3.66 6.01
C PHE A 62 -7.30 -4.92 6.30
N ASN A 63 -8.45 -4.75 6.95
CA ASN A 63 -9.43 -5.80 7.15
C ASN A 63 -10.08 -6.24 5.82
N ASP A 64 -10.96 -7.26 5.89
CA ASP A 64 -11.68 -7.80 4.72
C ASP A 64 -13.04 -7.14 4.48
N ASN A 65 -13.34 -6.04 5.16
CA ASN A 65 -14.64 -5.36 5.00
C ASN A 65 -14.58 -4.32 3.87
N PRO A 66 -15.20 -4.60 2.71
CA PRO A 66 -15.16 -3.67 1.56
C PRO A 66 -15.94 -2.38 1.78
N ASP A 67 -16.91 -2.40 2.69
CA ASP A 67 -17.76 -1.24 2.98
C ASP A 67 -17.09 -0.28 3.97
N ASN A 68 -16.20 -0.80 4.83
CA ASN A 68 -15.45 -0.03 5.79
C ASN A 68 -14.03 -0.61 5.97
N PRO A 69 -13.14 -0.42 4.99
CA PRO A 69 -11.77 -0.91 5.08
C PRO A 69 -10.97 -0.09 6.09
N LEU A 70 -10.55 -0.76 7.18
CA LEU A 70 -9.74 -0.15 8.23
C LEU A 70 -8.41 -0.91 8.40
N PRO A 71 -7.33 -0.21 8.74
CA PRO A 71 -6.08 -0.86 9.08
C PRO A 71 -6.23 -1.78 10.30
N VAL A 72 -5.53 -2.90 10.28
CA VAL A 72 -5.45 -3.85 11.39
C VAL A 72 -4.01 -3.91 11.88
N ALA A 73 -3.71 -3.31 13.02
CA ALA A 73 -2.35 -3.17 13.53
C ALA A 73 -1.65 -4.53 13.78
N SER A 74 -2.40 -5.58 14.09
CA SER A 74 -1.87 -6.93 14.28
C SER A 74 -1.65 -7.71 12.98
N ARG A 75 -2.10 -7.18 11.83
CA ARG A 75 -1.95 -7.86 10.54
C ARG A 75 -0.57 -7.58 9.96
N THR A 76 0.35 -8.51 10.13
CA THR A 76 1.75 -8.41 9.69
C THR A 76 2.08 -9.36 8.53
N GLU A 77 1.21 -10.31 8.24
CA GLU A 77 1.39 -11.34 7.22
C GLU A 77 1.18 -10.85 5.79
N GLY A 78 0.66 -9.64 5.60
CA GLY A 78 0.41 -9.04 4.30
C GLY A 78 -1.04 -8.61 4.10
N THR A 79 -1.37 -8.29 2.86
CA THR A 79 -2.71 -7.83 2.45
C THR A 79 -3.81 -8.83 2.79
N SER A 80 -5.03 -8.31 2.99
CA SER A 80 -6.25 -9.10 3.07
C SER A 80 -6.82 -9.40 1.68
N LEU A 81 -8.02 -9.97 1.62
CA LEU A 81 -8.79 -10.20 0.37
C LEU A 81 -9.03 -8.91 -0.42
N LEU A 82 -8.99 -7.75 0.23
CA LEU A 82 -9.11 -6.46 -0.44
C LEU A 82 -7.82 -6.01 -1.15
N GLY A 83 -6.69 -6.66 -0.88
CA GLY A 83 -5.39 -6.33 -1.45
C GLY A 83 -4.84 -4.96 -1.05
N LEU A 84 -5.39 -4.33 0.01
CA LEU A 84 -5.05 -2.97 0.40
C LEU A 84 -3.81 -2.90 1.28
N TYR A 85 -2.99 -1.88 1.04
CA TYR A 85 -1.86 -1.53 1.89
C TYR A 85 -1.72 -0.02 2.07
N ALA A 86 -1.06 0.39 3.13
CA ALA A 86 -0.59 1.76 3.34
C ALA A 86 0.78 1.75 4.02
N ALA A 87 1.72 2.47 3.46
CA ALA A 87 3.01 2.76 4.05
C ALA A 87 2.94 4.17 4.63
N LEU A 88 2.97 4.26 5.95
CA LEU A 88 2.68 5.48 6.71
C LEU A 88 3.95 6.15 7.17
N ASP A 89 3.97 7.49 7.06
CA ASP A 89 5.04 8.33 7.57
C ASP A 89 6.38 8.11 6.87
N ILE A 90 6.36 8.17 5.54
CA ILE A 90 7.56 8.15 4.70
C ILE A 90 8.04 9.58 4.51
N PRO A 91 9.35 9.87 4.66
CA PRO A 91 9.91 11.19 4.36
C PRO A 91 9.57 11.64 2.93
N GLU A 92 9.31 12.92 2.76
CA GLU A 92 9.11 13.53 1.43
C GLU A 92 10.31 13.27 0.52
N GLY A 93 10.04 12.90 -0.72
CA GLY A 93 11.06 12.62 -1.71
C GLY A 93 10.76 11.38 -2.56
N PRO A 94 11.73 10.93 -3.35
CA PRO A 94 11.56 9.72 -4.15
C PRO A 94 11.39 8.48 -3.28
N VAL A 95 10.54 7.56 -3.73
CA VAL A 95 10.27 6.28 -3.07
C VAL A 95 10.18 5.16 -4.10
N ASP A 96 10.83 4.06 -3.82
CA ASP A 96 10.63 2.81 -4.55
C ASP A 96 9.62 1.95 -3.79
N VAL A 97 8.63 1.40 -4.49
CA VAL A 97 7.57 0.56 -3.92
C VAL A 97 7.54 -0.75 -4.68
N ALA A 98 7.57 -1.87 -3.97
CA ALA A 98 7.53 -3.21 -4.55
C ALA A 98 6.60 -4.12 -3.75
N ALA A 99 6.09 -5.16 -4.39
CA ALA A 99 5.34 -6.21 -3.72
C ALA A 99 5.75 -7.61 -4.18
N LEU A 100 5.63 -8.55 -3.25
CA LEU A 100 5.75 -9.99 -3.46
C LEU A 100 4.45 -10.65 -3.01
N GLY A 101 4.04 -11.70 -3.69
CA GLY A 101 2.87 -12.47 -3.32
C GLY A 101 2.84 -13.84 -3.95
N ARG A 102 1.84 -14.65 -3.61
CA ARG A 102 1.65 -15.98 -4.19
C ARG A 102 0.58 -15.93 -5.27
N VAL A 103 0.94 -16.43 -6.44
CA VAL A 103 0.01 -16.67 -7.54
C VAL A 103 0.15 -18.14 -7.93
N ASP A 104 -0.97 -18.86 -7.94
CA ASP A 104 -0.99 -20.31 -8.20
C ASP A 104 -0.01 -21.11 -7.32
N GLY A 105 0.17 -20.68 -6.07
CA GLY A 105 1.05 -21.32 -5.09
C GLY A 105 2.53 -20.93 -5.17
N GLU A 106 2.94 -20.20 -6.20
CA GLU A 106 4.32 -19.76 -6.39
C GLU A 106 4.51 -18.32 -5.91
N MET A 107 5.66 -18.05 -5.30
CA MET A 107 6.05 -16.69 -4.90
C MET A 107 6.53 -15.93 -6.12
N VAL A 108 5.87 -14.82 -6.41
CA VAL A 108 6.16 -14.00 -7.58
C VAL A 108 6.31 -12.52 -7.19
N SER A 109 7.05 -11.77 -8.01
CA SER A 109 7.05 -10.32 -7.95
C SER A 109 5.74 -9.77 -8.52
N LEU A 110 5.07 -8.92 -7.74
CA LEU A 110 3.85 -8.24 -8.16
C LEU A 110 4.14 -6.82 -8.68
N GLY A 111 5.38 -6.58 -9.07
CA GLY A 111 5.85 -5.35 -9.67
C GLY A 111 6.56 -4.42 -8.70
N TRP A 112 7.18 -3.39 -9.27
CA TRP A 112 7.80 -2.31 -8.54
C TRP A 112 7.63 -1.00 -9.30
N TYR A 113 7.61 0.12 -8.54
CA TYR A 113 7.46 1.46 -9.10
C TYR A 113 8.36 2.44 -8.34
N ARG A 114 8.89 3.39 -9.08
CA ARG A 114 9.46 4.61 -8.48
C ARG A 114 8.43 5.72 -8.55
N ALA A 115 8.19 6.35 -7.41
CA ALA A 115 7.24 7.44 -7.24
C ALA A 115 7.83 8.55 -6.39
N HIS A 116 7.00 9.51 -6.00
CA HIS A 116 7.39 10.61 -5.11
C HIS A 116 6.37 10.76 -3.98
N VAL A 117 6.88 10.86 -2.76
CA VAL A 117 6.08 11.17 -1.58
C VAL A 117 6.05 12.69 -1.40
N PHE A 118 4.87 13.23 -1.24
CA PHE A 118 4.66 14.64 -0.93
C PHE A 118 4.23 14.78 0.53
N SER A 119 4.78 15.82 1.21
CA SER A 119 4.41 16.11 2.60
C SER A 119 2.90 16.36 2.74
N GLY A 120 2.28 15.70 3.71
CA GLY A 120 0.86 15.85 3.99
C GLY A 120 -0.08 15.29 2.93
N ALA A 121 0.40 14.39 2.07
CA ALA A 121 -0.37 13.83 0.96
C ALA A 121 -0.28 12.30 0.89
N VAL A 122 -1.22 11.69 0.18
CA VAL A 122 -1.20 10.27 -0.17
C VAL A 122 -0.79 10.11 -1.62
N THR A 123 0.28 9.35 -1.86
CA THR A 123 0.66 8.88 -3.19
C THR A 123 0.01 7.52 -3.40
N SER A 124 -0.87 7.41 -4.38
CA SER A 124 -1.60 6.17 -4.67
C SER A 124 -0.87 5.34 -5.70
N ILE A 125 -0.52 4.10 -5.35
CA ILE A 125 0.17 3.14 -6.23
C ILE A 125 -0.51 1.80 -6.15
N SER A 126 -1.05 1.33 -7.29
CA SER A 126 -1.53 -0.04 -7.44
C SER A 126 -0.45 -0.89 -8.11
N LEU A 127 -0.03 -1.95 -7.43
CA LEU A 127 0.93 -2.93 -7.95
C LEU A 127 0.15 -4.03 -8.66
N ARG A 128 0.44 -4.27 -9.95
CA ARG A 128 -0.39 -5.11 -10.83
C ARG A 128 0.42 -6.17 -11.58
N GLY A 129 1.40 -6.75 -10.93
CA GLY A 129 2.34 -7.67 -11.55
C GLY A 129 3.47 -6.94 -12.31
N LEU A 130 4.39 -7.72 -12.86
CA LEU A 130 5.49 -7.19 -13.66
C LEU A 130 4.97 -6.68 -15.00
N ARG A 131 5.37 -5.46 -15.34
CA ARG A 131 5.16 -4.93 -16.69
C ARG A 131 6.18 -5.54 -17.65
N PRO A 132 5.90 -5.60 -18.96
CA PRO A 132 6.84 -6.18 -19.95
C PRO A 132 8.24 -5.60 -19.86
N GLN A 133 8.37 -4.31 -19.56
CA GLN A 133 9.67 -3.64 -19.40
C GLN A 133 10.36 -3.93 -18.06
N GLN A 134 9.69 -4.59 -17.12
CA GLN A 134 10.22 -5.00 -15.83
C GLN A 134 10.57 -6.50 -15.80
N THR A 135 10.17 -7.23 -16.82
CA THR A 135 10.65 -8.59 -17.04
C THR A 135 12.12 -8.49 -17.44
N THR A 136 12.95 -8.93 -16.55
CA THR A 136 14.41 -8.84 -16.54
C THR A 136 15.15 -9.17 -17.79
N PRO A 137 16.33 -8.62 -17.89
CA PRO A 137 17.33 -9.21 -18.79
C PRO A 137 17.73 -10.62 -18.33
#